data_7d2e6b510c84d9ae87333f3067fba7cb
#
_entry.id   7d2e6b510c84d9ae87333f3067fba7cb
#
_cell.length_a   1.000
_cell.length_b   1.000
_cell.length_c   1.000
_cell.angle_alpha   90.00
_cell.angle_beta   90.00
_cell.angle_gamma   90.00
#
_symmetry.space_group_name_H-M   'P 1'
#
loop_
_entity.id
_entity.type
_entity.pdbx_description
1 polymer ?
#
loop_
_entity_poly.entity_id
_entity_poly.type
_entity_poly.pdbx_seq_one_letter_code
_entity_poly.pdbx_strand_id
1 'polypeptide(L)'
;MTGSSVRSAVVVDDEPLICSIIAEILEGEGWVVTQAQDALAAITAVKATSAALVIADIDLGMGPTGIDVVQRARADNPSIGVVFITNLADPRITGNGWNTIPKDASYIVKTEISSTTALRAAVTEALDVRTSGSRPLIAETATQSLSNTQIGVLKLVSEGLTNDEIANSRATTVRAVERLLSRMMIAANIAPGPSARVQLARLYWDQLNGR
;
A
#
# COMPACT_ATOMS: atom_id res chain seq x y z
N MET A 1 23.27 -15.85 -29.25
CA MET A 1 22.03 -16.41 -28.72
C MET A 1 21.91 -15.89 -27.29
N THR A 2 21.26 -14.75 -27.12
CA THR A 2 21.01 -14.18 -25.80
C THR A 2 19.91 -15.01 -25.16
N GLY A 3 20.28 -15.86 -24.19
CA GLY A 3 19.31 -16.60 -23.39
C GLY A 3 18.38 -15.62 -22.66
N SER A 4 17.13 -15.54 -23.09
CA SER A 4 16.08 -14.85 -22.35
C SER A 4 15.94 -15.57 -21.01
N SER A 5 16.51 -15.01 -19.95
CA SER A 5 16.27 -15.53 -18.62
C SER A 5 14.77 -15.39 -18.34
N VAL A 6 14.11 -16.53 -18.15
CA VAL A 6 12.68 -16.57 -17.80
C VAL A 6 12.50 -15.75 -16.52
N ARG A 7 11.71 -14.67 -16.61
CA ARG A 7 11.40 -13.82 -15.45
C ARG A 7 10.29 -14.46 -14.65
N SER A 8 10.54 -14.74 -13.37
CA SER A 8 9.52 -15.30 -12.47
C SER A 8 8.97 -14.25 -11.51
N ALA A 9 7.68 -14.32 -11.26
CA ALA A 9 6.96 -13.48 -10.32
C ALA A 9 6.16 -14.32 -9.33
N VAL A 10 6.01 -13.83 -8.11
CA VAL A 10 5.08 -14.39 -7.12
C VAL A 10 3.99 -13.36 -6.89
N VAL A 11 2.73 -13.79 -6.98
CA VAL A 11 1.54 -12.99 -6.68
C VAL A 11 0.88 -13.58 -5.45
N VAL A 12 0.65 -12.74 -4.43
CA VAL A 12 -0.02 -13.17 -3.19
C VAL A 12 -1.17 -12.25 -2.85
N ASP A 13 -2.34 -12.85 -2.69
CA ASP A 13 -3.60 -12.19 -2.30
C ASP A 13 -4.52 -13.28 -1.73
N ASP A 14 -5.25 -13.01 -0.67
CA ASP A 14 -6.22 -13.96 -0.08
C ASP A 14 -7.47 -14.14 -0.96
N GLU A 15 -7.65 -13.28 -1.97
CA GLU A 15 -8.67 -13.40 -3.01
C GLU A 15 -8.11 -14.12 -4.26
N PRO A 16 -8.44 -15.41 -4.52
CA PRO A 16 -7.90 -16.18 -5.65
C PRO A 16 -8.18 -15.56 -7.02
N LEU A 17 -9.30 -14.83 -7.15
CA LEU A 17 -9.68 -14.16 -8.40
C LEU A 17 -8.68 -13.04 -8.74
N ILE A 18 -8.26 -12.27 -7.75
CA ILE A 18 -7.26 -11.21 -7.93
C ILE A 18 -5.92 -11.81 -8.38
N CYS A 19 -5.46 -12.86 -7.69
CA CYS A 19 -4.25 -13.59 -8.12
C CYS A 19 -4.34 -14.05 -9.57
N SER A 20 -5.49 -14.60 -9.99
CA SER A 20 -5.66 -15.12 -11.35
C SER A 20 -5.64 -14.01 -12.40
N ILE A 21 -6.29 -12.89 -12.16
CA ILE A 21 -6.30 -11.72 -13.07
C ILE A 21 -4.87 -11.18 -13.27
N ILE A 22 -4.13 -11.03 -12.18
CA ILE A 22 -2.77 -10.51 -12.24
C ILE A 22 -1.85 -11.52 -12.95
N ALA A 23 -1.99 -12.81 -12.65
CA ALA A 23 -1.21 -13.85 -13.29
C ALA A 23 -1.44 -13.88 -14.81
N GLU A 24 -2.69 -13.83 -15.27
CA GLU A 24 -3.03 -13.79 -16.69
C GLU A 24 -2.37 -12.61 -17.42
N ILE A 25 -2.39 -11.42 -16.81
CA ILE A 25 -1.75 -10.22 -17.38
C ILE A 25 -0.24 -10.41 -17.49
N LEU A 26 0.41 -10.90 -16.43
CA LEU A 26 1.86 -11.07 -16.41
C LEU A 26 2.32 -12.20 -17.34
N GLU A 27 1.59 -13.31 -17.38
CA GLU A 27 1.88 -14.45 -18.29
C GLU A 27 1.77 -14.03 -19.75
N GLY A 28 0.80 -13.18 -20.08
CA GLY A 28 0.69 -12.53 -21.39
C GLY A 28 1.91 -11.68 -21.77
N GLU A 29 2.73 -11.29 -20.80
CA GLU A 29 3.99 -10.55 -20.97
C GLU A 29 5.24 -11.43 -20.88
N GLY A 30 5.05 -12.75 -20.81
CA GLY A 30 6.13 -13.71 -20.76
C GLY A 30 6.75 -13.95 -19.37
N TRP A 31 6.03 -13.61 -18.30
CA TRP A 31 6.41 -13.98 -16.95
C TRP A 31 5.98 -15.42 -16.64
N VAL A 32 6.73 -16.10 -15.78
CA VAL A 32 6.27 -17.32 -15.10
C VAL A 32 5.75 -16.92 -13.74
N VAL A 33 4.46 -17.12 -13.50
CA VAL A 33 3.78 -16.64 -12.29
C VAL A 33 3.48 -17.79 -11.36
N THR A 34 3.81 -17.62 -10.09
CA THR A 34 3.39 -18.51 -9.00
C THR A 34 2.42 -17.75 -8.11
N GLN A 35 1.21 -18.28 -7.96
CA GLN A 35 0.16 -17.70 -7.12
C GLN A 35 0.23 -18.28 -5.70
N ALA A 36 -0.01 -17.44 -4.70
CA ALA A 36 -0.12 -17.81 -3.29
C ALA A 36 -1.33 -17.10 -2.67
N GLN A 37 -1.95 -17.70 -1.67
CA GLN A 37 -3.14 -17.16 -1.00
C GLN A 37 -2.88 -16.79 0.46
N ASP A 38 -1.66 -17.00 0.93
CA ASP A 38 -1.20 -16.63 2.25
C ASP A 38 0.30 -16.30 2.26
N ALA A 39 0.74 -15.66 3.32
CA ALA A 39 2.12 -15.22 3.46
C ALA A 39 3.13 -16.37 3.46
N LEU A 40 2.80 -17.52 4.08
CA LEU A 40 3.74 -18.65 4.19
C LEU A 40 3.94 -19.32 2.83
N ALA A 41 2.87 -19.53 2.08
CA ALA A 41 2.92 -20.02 0.71
C ALA A 41 3.73 -19.08 -0.19
N ALA A 42 3.52 -17.77 -0.06
CA ALA A 42 4.25 -16.76 -0.83
C ALA A 42 5.76 -16.77 -0.53
N ILE A 43 6.15 -16.80 0.74
CA ILE A 43 7.57 -16.87 1.14
C ILE A 43 8.22 -18.13 0.58
N THR A 44 7.51 -19.26 0.62
CA THR A 44 7.99 -20.53 0.06
C THR A 44 8.16 -20.44 -1.45
N ALA A 45 7.18 -19.89 -2.15
CA ALA A 45 7.20 -19.68 -3.59
C ALA A 45 8.35 -18.78 -4.04
N VAL A 46 8.57 -17.63 -3.35
CA VAL A 46 9.66 -16.70 -3.66
C VAL A 46 11.03 -17.40 -3.63
N LYS A 47 11.26 -18.24 -2.62
CA LYS A 47 12.51 -19.01 -2.50
C LYS A 47 12.64 -20.06 -3.60
N ALA A 48 11.57 -20.82 -3.84
CA ALA A 48 11.59 -21.94 -4.79
C ALA A 48 11.78 -21.47 -6.24
N THR A 49 11.24 -20.30 -6.59
CA THR A 49 11.28 -19.80 -7.97
C THR A 49 12.38 -18.78 -8.24
N SER A 50 13.13 -18.37 -7.22
CA SER A 50 14.08 -17.25 -7.33
C SER A 50 13.43 -16.02 -7.96
N ALA A 51 12.26 -15.65 -7.47
CA ALA A 51 11.41 -14.63 -8.06
C ALA A 51 12.14 -13.29 -8.24
N ALA A 52 11.94 -12.67 -9.39
CA ALA A 52 12.45 -11.34 -9.70
C ALA A 52 11.47 -10.24 -9.27
N LEU A 53 10.20 -10.60 -9.04
CA LEU A 53 9.11 -9.70 -8.68
C LEU A 53 8.19 -10.36 -7.67
N VAL A 54 7.76 -9.60 -6.67
CA VAL A 54 6.65 -9.94 -5.76
C VAL A 54 5.56 -8.91 -5.92
N ILE A 55 4.34 -9.37 -6.16
CA ILE A 55 3.13 -8.56 -6.14
C ILE A 55 2.31 -9.05 -4.96
N ALA A 56 2.07 -8.20 -3.96
CA ALA A 56 1.47 -8.62 -2.70
C ALA A 56 0.32 -7.70 -2.27
N ASP A 57 -0.81 -8.29 -1.89
CA ASP A 57 -1.76 -7.57 -1.06
C ASP A 57 -1.13 -7.28 0.31
N ILE A 58 -1.39 -6.10 0.84
CA ILE A 58 -0.91 -5.69 2.16
C ILE A 58 -1.61 -6.49 3.25
N ASP A 59 -2.91 -6.72 3.11
CA ASP A 59 -3.75 -7.44 4.08
C ASP A 59 -4.08 -8.84 3.57
N LEU A 60 -3.44 -9.85 4.13
CA LEU A 60 -3.64 -11.26 3.79
C LEU A 60 -4.53 -11.98 4.81
N GLY A 61 -5.33 -11.22 5.57
CA GLY A 61 -6.18 -11.75 6.61
C GLY A 61 -5.44 -12.06 7.91
N MET A 62 -5.78 -13.18 8.59
CA MET A 62 -5.18 -13.54 9.87
C MET A 62 -3.76 -14.08 9.68
N GLY A 63 -2.76 -13.41 10.30
CA GLY A 63 -1.36 -13.85 10.28
C GLY A 63 -0.38 -12.81 9.73
N PRO A 64 0.73 -13.24 9.15
CA PRO A 64 1.70 -12.34 8.53
C PRO A 64 1.09 -11.62 7.33
N THR A 65 1.47 -10.36 7.16
CA THR A 65 0.98 -9.46 6.12
C THR A 65 1.81 -9.57 4.83
N GLY A 66 1.35 -8.96 3.73
CA GLY A 66 2.18 -8.81 2.52
C GLY A 66 3.46 -8.02 2.76
N ILE A 67 3.46 -7.12 3.77
CA ILE A 67 4.69 -6.42 4.17
C ILE A 67 5.72 -7.41 4.73
N ASP A 68 5.30 -8.37 5.56
CA ASP A 68 6.18 -9.40 6.12
C ASP A 68 6.73 -10.31 5.01
N VAL A 69 5.90 -10.65 4.01
CA VAL A 69 6.34 -11.40 2.82
C VAL A 69 7.46 -10.65 2.09
N VAL A 70 7.26 -9.35 1.83
CA VAL A 70 8.24 -8.52 1.12
C VAL A 70 9.52 -8.35 1.92
N GLN A 71 9.42 -8.10 3.24
CA GLN A 71 10.61 -8.03 4.10
C GLN A 71 11.42 -9.31 4.05
N ARG A 72 10.76 -10.46 4.10
CA ARG A 72 11.43 -11.75 4.00
C ARG A 72 12.03 -11.98 2.62
N ALA A 73 11.32 -11.67 1.56
CA ALA A 73 11.80 -11.76 0.18
C ALA A 73 13.06 -10.90 -0.03
N ARG A 74 13.06 -9.66 0.50
CA ARG A 74 14.20 -8.75 0.43
C ARG A 74 15.39 -9.15 1.29
N ALA A 75 15.18 -9.85 2.40
CA ALA A 75 16.26 -10.41 3.18
C ALA A 75 17.04 -11.47 2.40
N ASP A 76 16.35 -12.25 1.57
CA ASP A 76 16.95 -13.30 0.73
C ASP A 76 17.45 -12.73 -0.63
N ASN A 77 16.74 -11.75 -1.20
CA ASN A 77 17.10 -11.04 -2.45
C ASN A 77 16.82 -9.54 -2.34
N PRO A 78 17.80 -8.71 -1.92
CA PRO A 78 17.63 -7.26 -1.76
C PRO A 78 17.17 -6.53 -3.02
N SER A 79 17.38 -7.15 -4.19
CA SER A 79 17.05 -6.55 -5.47
C SER A 79 15.74 -7.04 -6.07
N ILE A 80 14.89 -7.74 -5.33
CA ILE A 80 13.58 -8.16 -5.81
C ILE A 80 12.66 -6.94 -6.04
N GLY A 81 11.99 -6.89 -7.19
CA GLY A 81 10.97 -5.89 -7.48
C GLY A 81 9.75 -6.10 -6.57
N VAL A 82 9.12 -5.02 -6.15
CA VAL A 82 7.97 -5.09 -5.23
C VAL A 82 6.85 -4.19 -5.73
N VAL A 83 5.66 -4.76 -5.90
CA VAL A 83 4.42 -4.03 -6.10
C VAL A 83 3.44 -4.43 -4.99
N PHE A 84 2.94 -3.47 -4.24
CA PHE A 84 1.84 -3.71 -3.33
C PHE A 84 0.51 -3.47 -4.03
N ILE A 85 -0.41 -4.40 -3.84
CA ILE A 85 -1.81 -4.26 -4.21
C ILE A 85 -2.61 -4.02 -2.94
N THR A 86 -3.56 -3.11 -2.96
CA THR A 86 -4.33 -2.79 -1.77
C THR A 86 -5.71 -2.25 -2.15
N ASN A 87 -6.69 -2.52 -1.30
CA ASN A 87 -8.00 -1.86 -1.39
C ASN A 87 -7.93 -0.38 -0.95
N LEU A 88 -6.81 0.04 -0.36
CA LEU A 88 -6.65 1.37 0.20
C LEU A 88 -5.97 2.29 -0.79
N ALA A 89 -6.59 3.42 -1.10
CA ALA A 89 -5.97 4.48 -1.88
C ALA A 89 -4.72 5.07 -1.20
N ASP A 90 -4.62 4.94 0.12
CA ASP A 90 -3.43 5.30 0.89
C ASP A 90 -3.10 4.22 1.94
N PRO A 91 -2.11 3.35 1.67
CA PRO A 91 -1.72 2.26 2.58
C PRO A 91 -1.22 2.74 3.95
N ARG A 92 -0.90 4.04 4.12
CA ARG A 92 -0.50 4.64 5.40
C ARG A 92 -1.63 4.68 6.42
N ILE A 93 -2.88 4.51 5.99
CA ILE A 93 -4.06 4.60 6.84
C ILE A 93 -4.19 3.41 7.79
N THR A 94 -3.66 2.24 7.45
CA THR A 94 -3.78 1.03 8.28
C THR A 94 -3.02 1.10 9.61
N GLY A 95 -2.14 2.08 9.79
CA GLY A 95 -1.45 2.31 11.08
C GLY A 95 -0.46 1.23 11.51
N ASN A 96 -0.41 0.11 10.82
CA ASN A 96 0.47 -1.00 11.13
C ASN A 96 1.70 -1.01 10.20
N GLY A 97 2.80 -0.40 10.67
CA GLY A 97 4.10 -0.70 10.08
C GLY A 97 4.50 0.07 8.84
N TRP A 98 3.89 1.24 8.55
CA TRP A 98 4.32 2.09 7.41
C TRP A 98 5.83 2.33 7.33
N ASN A 99 6.52 2.42 8.49
CA ASN A 99 7.98 2.55 8.53
C ASN A 99 8.72 1.31 8.02
N THR A 100 8.01 0.20 7.82
CA THR A 100 8.55 -1.08 7.34
C THR A 100 8.31 -1.32 5.87
N ILE A 101 7.49 -0.49 5.21
CA ILE A 101 7.26 -0.59 3.77
C ILE A 101 8.49 -0.03 3.03
N PRO A 102 9.07 -0.79 2.10
CA PRO A 102 10.19 -0.31 1.30
C PRO A 102 9.84 0.95 0.53
N LYS A 103 10.69 1.97 0.59
CA LYS A 103 10.47 3.26 -0.08
C LYS A 103 10.49 3.17 -1.61
N ASP A 104 11.02 2.09 -2.12
CA ASP A 104 11.17 1.76 -3.54
C ASP A 104 10.15 0.73 -4.03
N ALA A 105 9.12 0.42 -3.23
CA ALA A 105 8.01 -0.40 -3.67
C ALA A 105 6.99 0.44 -4.44
N SER A 106 6.48 -0.10 -5.55
CA SER A 106 5.37 0.48 -6.29
C SER A 106 4.03 0.03 -5.69
N TYR A 107 2.96 0.76 -5.98
CA TYR A 107 1.62 0.52 -5.45
C TYR A 107 0.57 0.56 -6.55
N ILE A 108 -0.45 -0.29 -6.41
CA ILE A 108 -1.64 -0.27 -7.23
C ILE A 108 -2.89 -0.49 -6.37
N VAL A 109 -3.94 0.25 -6.61
CA VAL A 109 -5.22 0.04 -5.92
C VAL A 109 -5.99 -1.08 -6.62
N LYS A 110 -6.59 -2.01 -5.85
CA LYS A 110 -7.32 -3.18 -6.41
C LYS A 110 -8.37 -2.80 -7.46
N THR A 111 -9.02 -1.63 -7.33
CA THR A 111 -9.96 -1.13 -8.33
C THR A 111 -9.33 -0.76 -9.68
N GLU A 112 -8.01 -0.57 -9.74
CA GLU A 112 -7.27 -0.22 -10.96
C GLU A 112 -6.65 -1.44 -11.67
N ILE A 113 -6.70 -2.63 -11.05
CA ILE A 113 -6.12 -3.87 -11.60
C ILE A 113 -6.79 -4.28 -12.93
N SER A 114 -8.06 -3.90 -13.15
CA SER A 114 -8.74 -4.10 -14.43
C SER A 114 -8.07 -3.36 -15.60
N SER A 115 -7.22 -2.39 -15.32
CA SER A 115 -6.37 -1.70 -16.29
C SER A 115 -5.03 -2.42 -16.42
N THR A 116 -4.85 -3.20 -17.46
CA THR A 116 -3.54 -3.82 -17.80
C THR A 116 -2.42 -2.78 -17.87
N THR A 117 -2.74 -1.55 -18.26
CA THR A 117 -1.79 -0.43 -18.35
C THR A 117 -1.27 -0.01 -16.98
N ALA A 118 -2.14 0.06 -15.95
CA ALA A 118 -1.76 0.45 -14.60
C ALA A 118 -0.84 -0.60 -13.96
N LEU A 119 -1.17 -1.90 -14.10
CA LEU A 119 -0.33 -2.98 -13.60
C LEU A 119 1.04 -3.01 -14.30
N ARG A 120 1.08 -2.83 -15.62
CA ARG A 120 2.35 -2.72 -16.37
C ARG A 120 3.21 -1.58 -15.87
N ALA A 121 2.63 -0.40 -15.67
CA ALA A 121 3.34 0.76 -15.18
C ALA A 121 3.95 0.47 -13.80
N ALA A 122 3.19 -0.08 -12.85
CA ALA A 122 3.65 -0.43 -11.52
C ALA A 122 4.78 -1.49 -11.55
N VAL A 123 4.66 -2.51 -12.38
CA VAL A 123 5.70 -3.55 -12.55
C VAL A 123 6.97 -2.95 -13.17
N THR A 124 6.85 -2.15 -14.22
CA THR A 124 7.99 -1.48 -14.85
C THR A 124 8.70 -0.59 -13.84
N GLU A 125 7.97 0.22 -13.11
CA GLU A 125 8.51 1.09 -12.06
C GLU A 125 9.22 0.27 -10.97
N ALA A 126 8.60 -0.80 -10.45
CA ALA A 126 9.21 -1.66 -9.43
C ALA A 126 10.53 -2.31 -9.88
N LEU A 127 10.72 -2.51 -11.18
CA LEU A 127 11.95 -3.04 -11.76
C LEU A 127 12.97 -1.93 -12.08
N ASP A 128 12.52 -0.73 -12.47
CA ASP A 128 13.37 0.39 -12.89
C ASP A 128 13.89 1.20 -11.69
N VAL A 129 13.15 1.31 -10.59
CA VAL A 129 13.59 1.99 -9.36
C VAL A 129 14.88 1.39 -8.81
N ARG A 130 15.16 0.14 -9.12
CA ARG A 130 16.44 -0.54 -8.83
C ARG A 130 17.64 0.12 -9.53
N THR A 131 17.39 0.82 -10.63
CA THR A 131 18.44 1.43 -11.48
C THR A 131 18.59 2.93 -11.25
N SER A 132 17.54 3.64 -10.81
CA SER A 132 17.53 5.12 -10.80
C SER A 132 17.26 5.77 -9.43
N GLY A 133 16.91 5.01 -8.39
CA GLY A 133 16.65 5.56 -7.05
C GLY A 133 15.44 6.50 -6.97
N SER A 134 14.57 6.50 -7.96
CA SER A 134 13.40 7.37 -8.05
C SER A 134 12.24 6.86 -7.18
N ARG A 135 11.49 7.80 -6.61
CA ARG A 135 10.36 7.53 -5.72
C ARG A 135 9.11 7.15 -6.52
N PRO A 136 8.36 6.08 -6.13
CA PRO A 136 7.11 5.70 -6.78
C PRO A 136 6.09 6.83 -6.82
N LEU A 137 5.40 6.96 -7.96
CA LEU A 137 4.24 7.83 -8.11
C LEU A 137 3.02 7.12 -7.51
N ILE A 138 2.71 7.41 -6.26
CA ILE A 138 1.40 7.10 -5.68
C ILE A 138 0.40 8.09 -6.29
N ALA A 139 -0.75 7.62 -6.79
CA ALA A 139 -1.78 8.51 -7.30
C ALA A 139 -2.12 9.60 -6.25
N GLU A 140 -2.17 10.88 -6.66
CA GLU A 140 -2.39 12.01 -5.73
C GLU A 140 -3.83 12.01 -5.22
N THR A 141 -4.07 11.32 -4.09
CA THR A 141 -5.32 11.44 -3.33
C THR A 141 -5.20 12.56 -2.29
N ALA A 142 -6.31 13.09 -1.84
CA ALA A 142 -6.32 14.17 -0.84
C ALA A 142 -5.56 13.81 0.45
N THR A 143 -5.46 12.51 0.79
CA THR A 143 -4.72 12.02 1.96
C THR A 143 -3.20 11.90 1.73
N GLN A 144 -2.73 11.86 0.48
CA GLN A 144 -1.29 11.81 0.18
C GLN A 144 -0.54 13.08 0.53
N SER A 145 -1.23 14.21 0.62
CA SER A 145 -0.67 15.46 1.13
C SER A 145 -0.48 15.43 2.64
N LEU A 146 -1.05 14.45 3.35
CA LEU A 146 -1.00 14.33 4.80
C LEU A 146 0.22 13.53 5.25
N SER A 147 0.85 13.97 6.35
CA SER A 147 1.94 13.25 7.00
C SER A 147 1.42 12.03 7.79
N ASN A 148 2.30 11.09 8.13
CA ASN A 148 1.97 9.93 8.98
C ASN A 148 1.34 10.34 10.33
N THR A 149 1.80 11.46 10.91
CA THR A 149 1.21 12.03 12.14
C THR A 149 -0.22 12.47 11.90
N GLN A 150 -0.50 13.13 10.76
CA GLN A 150 -1.83 13.58 10.40
C GLN A 150 -2.79 12.41 10.13
N ILE A 151 -2.33 11.39 9.43
CA ILE A 151 -3.10 10.16 9.18
C ILE A 151 -3.45 9.45 10.50
N GLY A 152 -2.48 9.32 11.41
CA GLY A 152 -2.75 8.74 12.73
C GLY A 152 -3.76 9.54 13.56
N VAL A 153 -3.78 10.88 13.43
CA VAL A 153 -4.82 11.70 14.06
C VAL A 153 -6.15 11.56 13.33
N LEU A 154 -6.16 11.46 12.00
CA LEU A 154 -7.37 11.25 11.21
C LEU A 154 -8.09 9.96 11.61
N LYS A 155 -7.32 8.88 11.85
CA LYS A 155 -7.83 7.62 12.39
C LYS A 155 -8.56 7.84 13.72
N LEU A 156 -7.90 8.48 14.70
CA LEU A 156 -8.49 8.75 16.02
C LEU A 156 -9.76 9.63 15.94
N VAL A 157 -9.79 10.57 14.98
CA VAL A 157 -11.00 11.37 14.69
C VAL A 157 -12.12 10.47 14.16
N SER A 158 -11.82 9.51 13.29
CA SER A 158 -12.80 8.59 12.71
C SER A 158 -13.34 7.59 13.74
N GLU A 159 -12.56 7.30 14.77
CA GLU A 159 -12.95 6.49 15.94
C GLU A 159 -13.79 7.29 16.96
N GLY A 160 -13.99 8.61 16.71
CA GLY A 160 -14.84 9.45 17.52
C GLY A 160 -14.16 10.13 18.72
N LEU A 161 -12.85 10.00 18.88
CA LEU A 161 -12.12 10.61 20.00
C LEU A 161 -12.20 12.14 19.98
N THR A 162 -12.31 12.75 21.14
CA THR A 162 -12.23 14.21 21.34
C THR A 162 -10.79 14.70 21.16
N ASN A 163 -10.61 16.05 21.02
CA ASN A 163 -9.27 16.62 20.92
C ASN A 163 -8.41 16.38 22.17
N ASP A 164 -9.03 16.34 23.36
CA ASP A 164 -8.36 16.02 24.63
C ASP A 164 -7.88 14.56 24.67
N GLU A 165 -8.73 13.61 24.27
CA GLU A 165 -8.37 12.20 24.19
C GLU A 165 -7.27 11.95 23.17
N ILE A 166 -7.33 12.61 22.01
CA ILE A 166 -6.26 12.54 20.99
C ILE A 166 -4.96 13.13 21.54
N ALA A 167 -5.02 14.28 22.22
CA ALA A 167 -3.85 14.91 22.82
C ALA A 167 -3.20 13.98 23.87
N ASN A 168 -4.01 13.37 24.74
CA ASN A 168 -3.53 12.42 25.75
C ASN A 168 -2.93 11.16 25.10
N SER A 169 -3.61 10.54 24.15
CA SER A 169 -3.13 9.31 23.47
C SER A 169 -1.81 9.51 22.73
N ARG A 170 -1.53 10.73 22.28
CA ARG A 170 -0.34 11.08 21.50
C ARG A 170 0.72 11.87 22.30
N ALA A 171 0.56 11.97 23.61
CA ALA A 171 1.46 12.74 24.48
C ALA A 171 1.75 14.16 23.94
N THR A 172 0.70 14.89 23.54
CA THR A 172 0.78 16.24 22.95
C THR A 172 -0.26 17.17 23.59
N THR A 173 -0.35 18.41 23.11
CA THR A 173 -1.32 19.39 23.63
C THR A 173 -2.55 19.48 22.75
N VAL A 174 -3.71 19.81 23.34
CA VAL A 174 -4.98 20.05 22.62
C VAL A 174 -4.79 21.10 21.52
N ARG A 175 -4.04 22.18 21.80
CA ARG A 175 -3.71 23.21 20.80
C ARG A 175 -2.92 22.66 19.59
N ALA A 176 -2.06 21.68 19.80
CA ALA A 176 -1.33 21.04 18.72
C ALA A 176 -2.25 20.19 17.86
N VAL A 177 -3.18 19.46 18.48
CA VAL A 177 -4.22 18.69 17.78
C VAL A 177 -5.12 19.59 16.97
N GLU A 178 -5.62 20.69 17.53
CA GLU A 178 -6.47 21.67 16.85
C GLU A 178 -5.79 22.27 15.61
N ARG A 179 -4.52 22.68 15.74
CA ARG A 179 -3.73 23.19 14.60
C ARG A 179 -3.51 22.12 13.53
N LEU A 180 -3.36 20.86 13.95
CA LEU A 180 -3.19 19.76 13.02
C LEU A 180 -4.50 19.50 12.25
N LEU A 181 -5.64 19.42 12.95
CA LEU A 181 -6.96 19.25 12.35
C LEU A 181 -7.30 20.40 11.38
N SER A 182 -7.01 21.65 11.75
CA SER A 182 -7.21 22.81 10.85
C SER A 182 -6.41 22.68 9.56
N ARG A 183 -5.14 22.25 9.63
CA ARG A 183 -4.32 22.02 8.43
C ARG A 183 -4.85 20.87 7.58
N MET A 184 -5.38 19.82 8.20
CA MET A 184 -5.99 18.70 7.49
C MET A 184 -7.27 19.12 6.78
N MET A 185 -8.11 19.93 7.41
CA MET A 185 -9.32 20.52 6.78
C MET A 185 -8.94 21.33 5.54
N ILE A 186 -7.93 22.18 5.64
CA ILE A 186 -7.44 22.97 4.49
C ILE A 186 -6.94 22.06 3.38
N ALA A 187 -6.09 21.07 3.70
CA ALA A 187 -5.54 20.13 2.73
C ALA A 187 -6.62 19.29 2.03
N ALA A 188 -7.70 18.96 2.74
CA ALA A 188 -8.83 18.19 2.21
C ALA A 188 -9.95 19.10 1.63
N ASN A 189 -9.72 20.41 1.54
CA ASN A 189 -10.73 21.41 1.08
C ASN A 189 -12.05 21.34 1.85
N ILE A 190 -11.99 21.06 3.16
CA ILE A 190 -13.13 21.01 4.08
C ILE A 190 -13.33 22.39 4.70
N ALA A 191 -14.51 22.99 4.48
CA ALA A 191 -14.86 24.28 5.09
C ALA A 191 -15.02 24.12 6.62
N PRO A 192 -14.53 25.10 7.42
CA PRO A 192 -14.73 25.08 8.87
C PRO A 192 -16.22 25.19 9.20
N GLY A 193 -16.69 24.36 10.15
CA GLY A 193 -18.09 24.33 10.55
C GLY A 193 -18.43 23.11 11.40
N PRO A 194 -19.67 23.00 11.88
CA PRO A 194 -20.11 21.92 12.76
C PRO A 194 -19.92 20.52 12.17
N SER A 195 -19.98 20.39 10.84
CA SER A 195 -19.80 19.12 10.12
C SER A 195 -18.36 18.82 9.73
N ALA A 196 -17.41 19.74 9.93
CA ALA A 196 -16.03 19.58 9.45
C ALA A 196 -15.35 18.34 10.02
N ARG A 197 -15.57 18.04 11.31
CA ARG A 197 -15.05 16.86 11.97
C ARG A 197 -15.63 15.57 11.39
N VAL A 198 -16.92 15.56 11.09
CA VAL A 198 -17.60 14.42 10.44
C VAL A 198 -17.06 14.20 9.03
N GLN A 199 -16.78 15.29 8.29
CA GLN A 199 -16.19 15.21 6.95
C GLN A 199 -14.75 14.65 7.00
N LEU A 200 -13.95 15.04 8.01
CA LEU A 200 -12.64 14.43 8.24
C LEU A 200 -12.74 12.93 8.57
N ALA A 201 -13.66 12.54 9.45
CA ALA A 201 -13.91 11.14 9.76
C ALA A 201 -14.34 10.36 8.51
N ARG A 202 -15.22 10.95 7.70
CA ARG A 202 -15.67 10.36 6.43
C ARG A 202 -14.54 10.19 5.43
N LEU A 203 -13.66 11.19 5.29
CA LEU A 203 -12.48 11.09 4.45
C LEU A 203 -11.62 9.88 4.80
N TYR A 204 -11.45 9.57 6.09
CA TYR A 204 -10.74 8.37 6.53
C TYR A 204 -11.44 7.08 6.06
N TRP A 205 -12.76 6.98 6.26
CA TRP A 205 -13.54 5.81 5.87
C TRP A 205 -13.68 5.65 4.35
N ASP A 206 -13.77 6.75 3.61
CA ASP A 206 -13.80 6.73 2.15
C ASP A 206 -12.49 6.18 1.59
N GLN A 207 -11.36 6.54 2.21
CA GLN A 207 -10.05 5.98 1.84
C GLN A 207 -9.91 4.49 2.18
N LEU A 208 -10.49 4.04 3.31
CA LEU A 208 -10.50 2.62 3.68
C LEU A 208 -11.36 1.77 2.73
N ASN A 209 -12.41 2.34 2.16
CA ASN A 209 -13.37 1.63 1.31
C ASN A 209 -13.14 1.87 -0.19
N GLY A 210 -12.06 2.53 -0.58
CA GLY A 210 -11.71 2.79 -1.98
C GLY A 210 -12.74 3.63 -2.75
N ARG A 211 -13.40 4.59 -2.09
CA ARG A 211 -14.40 5.49 -2.68
C ARG A 211 -13.86 6.90 -2.83
#